data_aa9b58fa10cf16a164ca6779bb09a653
#
_entry.id   aa9b58fa10cf16a164ca6779bb09a653
#
_cell.length_a   1.000
_cell.length_b   1.000
_cell.length_c   1.000
_cell.angle_alpha   90.00
_cell.angle_beta   90.00
_cell.angle_gamma   90.00
#
_symmetry.space_group_name_H-M   'P 1'
#
loop_
_entity.id
_entity.type
_entity.pdbx_description
1 polymer ?
#
loop_
_entity_poly.entity_id
_entity_poly.type
_entity_poly.pdbx_seq_one_letter_code
_entity_poly.pdbx_strand_id
1 'polypeptide(L)'
;MLKFLQRIGKSLMLPIATLPIAGIMLRLGQADVVNALGGIPFMQTILPFFGAAGSALFDNLPLLFALGVAVGFSDDQNGASALAGVISYFTLTNVTKQYWTMNLSSDLVSTLNISFLGGILAGLIGGLCYNKFRKVKLPEFLAFFGGRRLVPIMAGLISVIIAIPLGMIWPTVQGALTQFSMSIVGFGAVGAAIFGLFNRLLIPVGLHHVLNSFFWFQLGSYNGKTGDIARFFAGDPTAGHFMAGFFPIMMFGLPAIALAIYFAAKKEKRKAVGGMLLSLALTSLLTGVTEPIEFLFIFLSPMLLVAHAILTSLSFFIVDSLGILHGFTFSAGAIDYLMNFGLATNPLTLLLVGLGMGVLYFIVFYILIVKLNLPTPGREEDCDEFDQDGAQVNVSGDEAVAKKYIEFLGGSENIVKVENCATRLRLELLDTDKINEKGLKSIRAKGIVKLSKTSAQVIVGTNVEFIADGMKVFLK
;
A
#
# COMPACT_ATOMS: atom_id res chain seq x y z
N MET A 1 13.92 13.98 0.43
CA MET A 1 12.56 13.89 1.00
C MET A 1 11.69 12.90 0.22
N LEU A 2 11.49 13.01 -1.08
CA LEU A 2 10.64 12.10 -1.88
C LEU A 2 11.07 10.62 -1.77
N LYS A 3 12.38 10.30 -1.90
CA LYS A 3 12.91 8.92 -1.73
C LYS A 3 12.60 8.30 -0.36
N PHE A 4 12.63 9.11 0.70
CA PHE A 4 12.30 8.66 2.06
C PHE A 4 10.81 8.30 2.18
N LEU A 5 9.92 9.15 1.67
CA LEU A 5 8.47 8.91 1.67
C LEU A 5 8.10 7.69 0.80
N GLN A 6 8.74 7.53 -0.36
CA GLN A 6 8.59 6.33 -1.20
C GLN A 6 9.05 5.05 -0.48
N ARG A 7 10.09 5.13 0.36
CA ARG A 7 10.54 3.99 1.16
C ARG A 7 9.52 3.63 2.24
N ILE A 8 8.87 4.62 2.88
CA ILE A 8 7.73 4.36 3.78
C ILE A 8 6.62 3.64 3.05
N GLY A 9 6.13 4.19 1.92
CA GLY A 9 5.06 3.56 1.15
C GLY A 9 5.38 2.11 0.75
N LYS A 10 6.60 1.85 0.26
CA LYS A 10 7.04 0.49 -0.06
C LYS A 10 7.03 -0.45 1.17
N SER A 11 7.45 0.05 2.33
CA SER A 11 7.52 -0.74 3.56
C SER A 11 6.13 -1.11 4.11
N LEU A 12 5.10 -0.36 3.74
CA LEU A 12 3.71 -0.63 4.11
C LEU A 12 3.06 -1.73 3.24
N MET A 13 3.61 -2.03 2.06
CA MET A 13 3.00 -3.00 1.13
C MET A 13 2.86 -4.41 1.74
N LEU A 14 3.85 -4.86 2.51
CA LEU A 14 3.83 -6.22 3.08
C LEU A 14 2.71 -6.41 4.13
N PRO A 15 2.56 -5.54 5.14
CA PRO A 15 1.40 -5.58 6.04
C PRO A 15 0.06 -5.45 5.30
N ILE A 16 -0.03 -4.54 4.33
CA ILE A 16 -1.26 -4.31 3.55
C ILE A 16 -1.67 -5.57 2.76
N ALA A 17 -0.71 -6.34 2.24
CA ALA A 17 -1.00 -7.55 1.48
C ALA A 17 -1.72 -8.65 2.29
N THR A 18 -1.70 -8.59 3.63
CA THR A 18 -2.43 -9.53 4.49
C THR A 18 -3.90 -9.15 4.70
N LEU A 19 -4.25 -7.88 4.46
CA LEU A 19 -5.56 -7.33 4.80
C LEU A 19 -6.73 -7.91 3.97
N PRO A 20 -6.60 -8.27 2.68
CA PRO A 20 -7.70 -8.88 1.94
C PRO A 20 -8.21 -10.17 2.60
N ILE A 21 -7.28 -11.04 3.03
CA ILE A 21 -7.65 -12.29 3.74
C ILE A 21 -8.26 -11.97 5.10
N ALA A 22 -7.66 -11.04 5.85
CA ALA A 22 -8.19 -10.59 7.13
C ALA A 22 -9.62 -10.04 7.00
N GLY A 23 -9.90 -9.25 5.94
CA GLY A 23 -11.22 -8.71 5.65
C GLY A 23 -12.25 -9.80 5.35
N ILE A 24 -11.91 -10.76 4.49
CA ILE A 24 -12.78 -11.91 4.19
C ILE A 24 -13.08 -12.71 5.47
N MET A 25 -12.06 -13.01 6.26
CA MET A 25 -12.23 -13.73 7.54
C MET A 25 -13.13 -12.97 8.50
N LEU A 26 -12.91 -11.67 8.67
CA LEU A 26 -13.74 -10.81 9.52
C LEU A 26 -15.20 -10.82 9.04
N ARG A 27 -15.42 -10.67 7.73
CA ARG A 27 -16.76 -10.63 7.14
C ARG A 27 -17.53 -11.94 7.30
N LEU A 28 -16.86 -13.07 7.10
CA LEU A 28 -17.47 -14.38 7.29
C LEU A 28 -17.94 -14.61 8.72
N GLY A 29 -17.29 -14.00 9.71
CA GLY A 29 -17.67 -14.10 11.13
C GLY A 29 -18.74 -13.10 11.57
N GLN A 30 -19.24 -12.20 10.70
CA GLN A 30 -20.29 -11.26 11.08
C GLN A 30 -21.63 -11.97 11.29
N ALA A 31 -22.42 -11.47 12.23
CA ALA A 31 -23.64 -12.11 12.68
C ALA A 31 -24.68 -12.33 11.56
N ASP A 32 -24.79 -11.41 10.60
CA ASP A 32 -25.70 -11.52 9.46
C ASP A 32 -25.31 -12.69 8.54
N VAL A 33 -24.01 -12.91 8.28
CA VAL A 33 -23.50 -14.03 7.47
C VAL A 33 -23.67 -15.35 8.23
N VAL A 34 -23.29 -15.37 9.50
CA VAL A 34 -23.45 -16.55 10.37
C VAL A 34 -24.92 -16.99 10.42
N ASN A 35 -25.85 -16.04 10.57
CA ASN A 35 -27.28 -16.30 10.58
C ASN A 35 -27.84 -16.75 9.21
N ALA A 36 -27.38 -16.13 8.11
CA ALA A 36 -27.80 -16.51 6.75
C ALA A 36 -27.39 -17.93 6.40
N LEU A 37 -26.24 -18.41 6.89
CA LEU A 37 -25.74 -19.78 6.72
C LEU A 37 -26.17 -20.72 7.84
N GLY A 38 -27.08 -20.28 8.70
CA GLY A 38 -27.54 -20.98 9.90
C GLY A 38 -28.25 -22.33 9.65
N GLY A 39 -28.67 -22.60 8.42
CA GLY A 39 -29.16 -23.92 8.01
C GLY A 39 -28.09 -25.03 7.98
N ILE A 40 -26.81 -24.68 8.14
CA ILE A 40 -25.67 -25.60 8.14
C ILE A 40 -24.99 -25.53 9.51
N PRO A 41 -25.27 -26.49 10.45
CA PRO A 41 -24.78 -26.42 11.83
C PRO A 41 -23.27 -26.25 11.98
N PHE A 42 -22.50 -26.89 11.08
CA PHE A 42 -21.04 -26.77 11.03
C PHE A 42 -20.57 -25.34 10.77
N MET A 43 -21.26 -24.60 9.90
CA MET A 43 -20.91 -23.21 9.56
C MET A 43 -21.14 -22.27 10.75
N GLN A 44 -22.22 -22.42 11.50
CA GLN A 44 -22.48 -21.64 12.71
C GLN A 44 -21.37 -21.77 13.77
N THR A 45 -20.74 -22.94 13.82
CA THR A 45 -19.64 -23.19 14.77
C THR A 45 -18.31 -22.62 14.28
N ILE A 46 -18.03 -22.69 12.97
CA ILE A 46 -16.70 -22.35 12.43
C ILE A 46 -16.58 -20.86 12.07
N LEU A 47 -17.61 -20.26 11.50
CA LEU A 47 -17.52 -18.86 11.03
C LEU A 47 -17.14 -17.86 12.13
N PRO A 48 -17.58 -17.97 13.40
CA PRO A 48 -17.11 -17.10 14.46
C PRO A 48 -15.60 -17.14 14.70
N PHE A 49 -14.93 -18.30 14.49
CA PHE A 49 -13.47 -18.41 14.60
C PHE A 49 -12.77 -17.60 13.49
N PHE A 50 -13.31 -17.62 12.27
CA PHE A 50 -12.80 -16.77 11.18
C PHE A 50 -12.96 -15.30 11.54
N GLY A 51 -14.13 -14.90 12.07
CA GLY A 51 -14.36 -13.54 12.54
C GLY A 51 -13.35 -13.10 13.59
N ALA A 52 -13.11 -13.95 14.60
CA ALA A 52 -12.12 -13.68 15.64
C ALA A 52 -10.70 -13.53 15.07
N ALA A 53 -10.30 -14.39 14.12
CA ALA A 53 -9.00 -14.31 13.47
C ALA A 53 -8.87 -13.03 12.63
N GLY A 54 -9.90 -12.66 11.86
CA GLY A 54 -9.95 -11.40 11.11
C GLY A 54 -9.84 -10.18 12.01
N SER A 55 -10.65 -10.13 13.10
CA SER A 55 -10.59 -9.05 14.10
C SER A 55 -9.21 -8.92 14.71
N ALA A 56 -8.56 -10.02 15.07
CA ALA A 56 -7.22 -9.99 15.67
C ALA A 56 -6.20 -9.30 14.76
N LEU A 57 -6.30 -9.48 13.44
CA LEU A 57 -5.42 -8.79 12.49
C LEU A 57 -5.74 -7.29 12.41
N PHE A 58 -7.01 -6.91 12.33
CA PHE A 58 -7.41 -5.49 12.27
C PHE A 58 -7.12 -4.73 13.55
N ASP A 59 -7.37 -5.33 14.72
CA ASP A 59 -7.10 -4.72 16.02
C ASP A 59 -5.61 -4.45 16.25
N ASN A 60 -4.74 -5.25 15.62
CA ASN A 60 -3.28 -5.14 15.72
C ASN A 60 -2.61 -4.54 14.47
N LEU A 61 -3.37 -3.90 13.58
CA LEU A 61 -2.82 -3.26 12.38
C LEU A 61 -1.66 -2.28 12.67
N PRO A 62 -1.73 -1.40 13.69
CA PRO A 62 -0.61 -0.50 13.99
C PRO A 62 0.67 -1.25 14.33
N LEU A 63 0.57 -2.39 15.00
CA LEU A 63 1.71 -3.26 15.31
C LEU A 63 2.27 -3.91 14.05
N LEU A 64 1.39 -4.40 13.15
CA LEU A 64 1.80 -4.96 11.87
C LEU A 64 2.53 -3.92 11.01
N PHE A 65 2.07 -2.66 11.02
CA PHE A 65 2.77 -1.57 10.35
C PHE A 65 4.12 -1.26 11.00
N ALA A 66 4.22 -1.26 12.33
CA ALA A 66 5.50 -1.08 13.01
C ALA A 66 6.52 -2.12 12.59
N LEU A 67 6.11 -3.37 12.51
CA LEU A 67 6.93 -4.50 12.07
C LEU A 67 7.35 -4.35 10.60
N GLY A 68 6.38 -4.13 9.70
CA GLY A 68 6.62 -4.02 8.26
C GLY A 68 7.51 -2.84 7.90
N VAL A 69 7.27 -1.66 8.53
CA VAL A 69 8.09 -0.47 8.32
C VAL A 69 9.50 -0.67 8.85
N ALA A 70 9.68 -1.29 10.03
CA ALA A 70 11.00 -1.56 10.59
C ALA A 70 11.84 -2.47 9.66
N VAL A 71 11.25 -3.53 9.13
CA VAL A 71 11.91 -4.42 8.15
C VAL A 71 12.22 -3.68 6.86
N GLY A 72 11.26 -2.95 6.30
CA GLY A 72 11.43 -2.20 5.04
C GLY A 72 12.44 -1.06 5.13
N PHE A 73 12.67 -0.51 6.33
CA PHE A 73 13.69 0.50 6.59
C PHE A 73 15.04 -0.09 7.01
N SER A 74 15.12 -1.38 7.29
CA SER A 74 16.41 -2.04 7.51
C SER A 74 17.13 -2.28 6.18
N ASP A 75 18.47 -2.22 6.19
CA ASP A 75 19.26 -2.35 4.96
C ASP A 75 19.29 -3.79 4.42
N ASP A 76 19.15 -4.78 5.30
CA ASP A 76 19.22 -6.21 4.96
C ASP A 76 17.95 -7.00 5.34
N GLN A 77 16.85 -6.31 5.65
CA GLN A 77 15.54 -6.89 5.98
C GLN A 77 15.59 -7.95 7.10
N ASN A 78 16.44 -7.73 8.10
CA ASN A 78 16.71 -8.68 9.15
C ASN A 78 15.61 -8.71 10.23
N GLY A 79 15.32 -9.88 10.79
CA GLY A 79 14.33 -10.06 11.85
C GLY A 79 14.61 -9.26 13.14
N ALA A 80 15.86 -8.87 13.42
CA ALA A 80 16.17 -8.01 14.56
C ALA A 80 15.58 -6.59 14.39
N SER A 81 15.41 -6.11 13.15
CA SER A 81 14.71 -4.84 12.90
C SER A 81 13.23 -4.96 13.20
N ALA A 82 12.58 -6.09 12.85
CA ALA A 82 11.19 -6.38 13.17
C ALA A 82 10.97 -6.35 14.70
N LEU A 83 11.81 -7.05 15.47
CA LEU A 83 11.76 -7.04 16.93
C LEU A 83 11.93 -5.62 17.50
N ALA A 84 12.85 -4.84 16.95
CA ALA A 84 13.03 -3.45 17.36
C ALA A 84 11.78 -2.60 17.07
N GLY A 85 11.10 -2.80 15.93
CA GLY A 85 9.84 -2.14 15.61
C GLY A 85 8.72 -2.48 16.61
N VAL A 86 8.59 -3.75 16.99
CA VAL A 86 7.62 -4.22 17.99
C VAL A 86 7.90 -3.59 19.36
N ILE A 87 9.15 -3.61 19.81
CA ILE A 87 9.56 -3.00 21.09
C ILE A 87 9.31 -1.49 21.07
N SER A 88 9.67 -0.82 19.97
CA SER A 88 9.38 0.61 19.80
C SER A 88 7.89 0.90 19.88
N TYR A 89 7.05 0.07 19.27
CA TYR A 89 5.60 0.24 19.28
C TYR A 89 5.03 0.14 20.69
N PHE A 90 5.34 -0.92 21.40
CA PHE A 90 4.86 -1.09 22.78
C PHE A 90 5.40 0.00 23.71
N THR A 91 6.68 0.36 23.57
CA THR A 91 7.26 1.44 24.39
C THR A 91 6.60 2.78 24.10
N LEU A 92 6.50 3.14 22.82
CA LEU A 92 5.93 4.41 22.38
C LEU A 92 4.48 4.57 22.82
N THR A 93 3.63 3.54 22.59
CA THR A 93 2.22 3.58 22.92
C THR A 93 1.99 3.62 24.45
N ASN A 94 2.70 2.78 25.20
CA ASN A 94 2.50 2.74 26.65
C ASN A 94 3.06 3.96 27.37
N VAL A 95 4.24 4.46 26.97
CA VAL A 95 4.82 5.68 27.58
C VAL A 95 3.98 6.91 27.24
N THR A 96 3.52 7.04 26.00
CA THR A 96 2.59 8.13 25.61
C THR A 96 1.29 8.06 26.40
N LYS A 97 0.69 6.88 26.54
CA LYS A 97 -0.52 6.68 27.35
C LYS A 97 -0.28 7.01 28.81
N GLN A 98 0.85 6.61 29.38
CA GLN A 98 1.22 6.95 30.75
C GLN A 98 1.34 8.46 30.93
N TYR A 99 1.98 9.17 29.98
CA TYR A 99 2.06 10.63 30.00
C TYR A 99 0.65 11.27 30.05
N TRP A 100 -0.29 10.80 29.21
CA TRP A 100 -1.66 11.31 29.21
C TRP A 100 -2.37 11.05 30.54
N THR A 101 -2.25 9.84 31.08
CA THR A 101 -2.88 9.45 32.35
C THR A 101 -2.39 10.33 33.51
N MET A 102 -1.14 10.79 33.48
CA MET A 102 -0.58 11.66 34.52
C MET A 102 -0.96 13.14 34.37
N ASN A 103 -1.29 13.59 33.14
CA ASN A 103 -1.40 15.02 32.85
C ASN A 103 -2.77 15.46 32.33
N LEU A 104 -3.66 14.55 31.99
CA LEU A 104 -4.96 14.84 31.37
C LEU A 104 -6.10 14.17 32.14
N SER A 105 -7.35 14.62 31.92
CA SER A 105 -8.55 13.99 32.49
C SER A 105 -8.78 12.60 31.90
N SER A 106 -9.37 11.70 32.70
CA SER A 106 -9.71 10.31 32.28
C SER A 106 -10.56 10.27 31.01
N ASP A 107 -11.50 11.20 30.87
CA ASP A 107 -12.40 11.29 29.72
C ASP A 107 -11.61 11.56 28.43
N LEU A 108 -10.68 12.53 28.48
CA LEU A 108 -9.83 12.84 27.34
C LEU A 108 -8.87 11.69 27.01
N VAL A 109 -8.26 11.07 28.02
CA VAL A 109 -7.36 9.92 27.82
C VAL A 109 -8.05 8.77 27.11
N SER A 110 -9.34 8.53 27.38
CA SER A 110 -10.12 7.46 26.74
C SER A 110 -10.30 7.67 25.23
N THR A 111 -10.23 8.91 24.75
CA THR A 111 -10.41 9.29 23.34
C THR A 111 -9.07 9.37 22.56
N LEU A 112 -7.94 9.44 23.27
CA LEU A 112 -6.64 9.59 22.64
C LEU A 112 -6.05 8.26 22.17
N ASN A 113 -5.61 8.23 20.90
CA ASN A 113 -4.97 7.07 20.32
C ASN A 113 -3.99 7.49 19.21
N ILE A 114 -2.73 7.10 19.33
CA ILE A 114 -1.73 7.34 18.28
C ILE A 114 -1.82 6.36 17.10
N SER A 115 -2.59 5.26 17.27
CA SER A 115 -2.98 4.32 16.22
C SER A 115 -1.88 4.04 15.16
N PHE A 116 -2.25 4.14 13.88
CA PHE A 116 -1.36 3.85 12.75
C PHE A 116 -0.11 4.74 12.67
N LEU A 117 -0.23 6.02 13.03
CA LEU A 117 0.93 6.93 13.06
C LEU A 117 1.94 6.46 14.10
N GLY A 118 1.48 6.00 15.26
CA GLY A 118 2.33 5.37 16.26
C GLY A 118 3.04 4.13 15.73
N GLY A 119 2.33 3.29 14.96
CA GLY A 119 2.89 2.11 14.30
C GLY A 119 3.98 2.47 13.29
N ILE A 120 3.70 3.41 12.40
CA ILE A 120 4.67 3.88 11.38
C ILE A 120 5.90 4.50 12.06
N LEU A 121 5.69 5.37 13.05
CA LEU A 121 6.78 6.01 13.79
C LEU A 121 7.66 4.97 14.53
N ALA A 122 7.04 4.02 15.18
CA ALA A 122 7.75 2.92 15.86
C ALA A 122 8.56 2.07 14.88
N GLY A 123 7.99 1.78 13.71
CA GLY A 123 8.70 1.08 12.64
C GLY A 123 9.90 1.85 12.11
N LEU A 124 9.77 3.17 11.93
CA LEU A 124 10.89 4.03 11.54
C LEU A 124 11.99 4.03 12.59
N ILE A 125 11.64 4.15 13.89
CA ILE A 125 12.60 4.06 14.98
C ILE A 125 13.33 2.72 14.92
N GLY A 126 12.60 1.59 14.81
CA GLY A 126 13.17 0.25 14.77
C GLY A 126 14.13 0.05 13.59
N GLY A 127 13.72 0.43 12.37
CA GLY A 127 14.55 0.30 11.17
C GLY A 127 15.78 1.20 11.16
N LEU A 128 15.65 2.46 11.59
CA LEU A 128 16.77 3.39 11.70
C LEU A 128 17.76 2.97 12.78
N CYS A 129 17.27 2.53 13.95
CA CYS A 129 18.11 1.96 15.01
C CYS A 129 18.87 0.71 14.53
N TYR A 130 18.20 -0.14 13.75
CA TYR A 130 18.86 -1.31 13.17
C TYR A 130 20.05 -0.91 12.31
N ASN A 131 19.87 -0.03 11.37
CA ASN A 131 20.94 0.41 10.47
C ASN A 131 22.12 1.05 11.23
N LYS A 132 21.82 1.82 12.29
CA LYS A 132 22.83 2.52 13.06
C LYS A 132 23.61 1.61 14.04
N PHE A 133 22.91 0.69 14.73
CA PHE A 133 23.49 -0.04 15.87
C PHE A 133 23.89 -1.48 15.58
N ARG A 134 23.47 -2.10 14.48
CA ARG A 134 23.74 -3.52 14.17
C ARG A 134 25.20 -3.93 14.08
N LYS A 135 26.12 -2.97 13.88
CA LYS A 135 27.57 -3.21 13.76
C LYS A 135 28.36 -2.69 14.96
N VAL A 136 27.69 -2.13 15.97
CA VAL A 136 28.38 -1.55 17.15
C VAL A 136 28.95 -2.66 18.02
N LYS A 137 30.25 -2.58 18.28
CA LYS A 137 30.96 -3.44 19.22
C LYS A 137 30.99 -2.75 20.59
N LEU A 138 30.60 -3.46 21.62
CA LEU A 138 30.67 -3.00 23.01
C LEU A 138 31.92 -3.55 23.70
N PRO A 139 32.38 -2.93 24.82
CA PRO A 139 33.43 -3.48 25.64
C PRO A 139 33.18 -4.94 26.06
N GLU A 140 34.21 -5.70 26.37
CA GLU A 140 34.11 -7.16 26.61
C GLU A 140 33.05 -7.54 27.65
N PHE A 141 32.92 -6.79 28.74
CA PHE A 141 31.91 -7.04 29.78
C PHE A 141 30.48 -6.81 29.34
N LEU A 142 30.24 -6.08 28.22
CA LEU A 142 28.95 -5.84 27.60
C LEU A 142 28.85 -6.49 26.21
N ALA A 143 29.83 -7.26 25.79
CA ALA A 143 29.92 -7.79 24.43
C ALA A 143 28.68 -8.63 24.03
N PHE A 144 28.05 -9.30 25.01
CA PHE A 144 26.78 -10.02 24.79
C PHE A 144 25.67 -9.15 24.22
N PHE A 145 25.62 -7.89 24.60
CA PHE A 145 24.60 -6.93 24.16
C PHE A 145 24.96 -6.19 22.85
N GLY A 146 26.15 -6.43 22.29
CA GLY A 146 26.64 -5.79 21.08
C GLY A 146 25.96 -6.27 19.78
N GLY A 147 26.21 -5.54 18.71
CA GLY A 147 25.72 -5.88 17.38
C GLY A 147 24.20 -5.84 17.28
N ARG A 148 23.61 -6.87 16.66
CA ARG A 148 22.14 -6.95 16.44
C ARG A 148 21.30 -6.98 17.73
N ARG A 149 21.89 -7.44 18.85
CA ARG A 149 21.20 -7.46 20.15
C ARG A 149 21.05 -6.08 20.77
N LEU A 150 21.95 -5.15 20.43
CA LEU A 150 21.87 -3.75 20.88
C LEU A 150 20.70 -3.01 20.25
N VAL A 151 20.28 -3.40 19.06
CA VAL A 151 19.26 -2.70 18.27
C VAL A 151 17.93 -2.56 19.02
N PRO A 152 17.27 -3.64 19.51
CA PRO A 152 15.99 -3.52 20.23
C PRO A 152 16.14 -2.73 21.53
N ILE A 153 17.29 -2.81 22.22
CA ILE A 153 17.56 -2.04 23.44
C ILE A 153 17.57 -0.54 23.13
N MET A 154 18.33 -0.14 22.13
CA MET A 154 18.42 1.27 21.71
C MET A 154 17.10 1.79 21.16
N ALA A 155 16.38 0.96 20.41
CA ALA A 155 15.05 1.30 19.89
C ALA A 155 14.06 1.57 21.03
N GLY A 156 14.04 0.75 22.07
CA GLY A 156 13.23 0.98 23.26
C GLY A 156 13.59 2.29 23.98
N LEU A 157 14.88 2.54 24.24
CA LEU A 157 15.33 3.77 24.91
C LEU A 157 14.98 5.03 24.09
N ILE A 158 15.22 5.00 22.78
CA ILE A 158 14.88 6.12 21.89
C ILE A 158 13.36 6.33 21.85
N SER A 159 12.58 5.26 21.87
CA SER A 159 11.14 5.34 21.91
C SER A 159 10.60 5.99 23.19
N VAL A 160 11.22 5.75 24.35
CA VAL A 160 10.88 6.49 25.59
C VAL A 160 11.09 7.98 25.42
N ILE A 161 12.27 8.37 24.87
CA ILE A 161 12.62 9.79 24.67
C ILE A 161 11.64 10.45 23.70
N ILE A 162 11.21 9.77 22.65
CA ILE A 162 10.28 10.30 21.64
C ILE A 162 8.83 10.30 22.17
N ALA A 163 8.44 9.33 22.99
CA ALA A 163 7.09 9.18 23.49
C ALA A 163 6.63 10.37 24.36
N ILE A 164 7.54 10.97 25.13
CA ILE A 164 7.21 12.10 26.01
C ILE A 164 6.77 13.34 25.19
N PRO A 165 7.59 13.90 24.29
CA PRO A 165 7.13 15.02 23.44
C PRO A 165 5.95 14.65 22.55
N LEU A 166 5.88 13.41 22.08
CA LEU A 166 4.71 12.93 21.33
C LEU A 166 3.43 12.99 22.19
N GLY A 167 3.51 12.56 23.46
CA GLY A 167 2.40 12.65 24.39
C GLY A 167 1.94 14.10 24.65
N MET A 168 2.86 15.05 24.67
CA MET A 168 2.54 16.48 24.83
C MET A 168 1.81 17.05 23.60
N ILE A 169 2.28 16.71 22.41
CA ILE A 169 1.81 17.34 21.16
C ILE A 169 0.56 16.64 20.62
N TRP A 170 0.44 15.33 20.82
CA TRP A 170 -0.58 14.50 20.19
C TRP A 170 -2.04 14.94 20.46
N PRO A 171 -2.45 15.33 21.69
CA PRO A 171 -3.82 15.79 21.94
C PRO A 171 -4.21 16.97 21.04
N THR A 172 -3.30 17.92 20.83
CA THR A 172 -3.51 19.05 19.91
C THR A 172 -3.60 18.61 18.47
N VAL A 173 -2.72 17.72 18.04
CA VAL A 173 -2.72 17.17 16.67
C VAL A 173 -4.01 16.38 16.41
N GLN A 174 -4.38 15.46 17.31
CA GLN A 174 -5.61 14.69 17.18
C GLN A 174 -6.86 15.59 17.22
N GLY A 175 -6.89 16.59 18.10
CA GLY A 175 -7.97 17.57 18.15
C GLY A 175 -8.12 18.35 16.84
N ALA A 176 -7.02 18.83 16.26
CA ALA A 176 -7.03 19.50 14.95
C ALA A 176 -7.49 18.58 13.82
N LEU A 177 -7.03 17.33 13.80
CA LEU A 177 -7.49 16.32 12.83
C LEU A 177 -8.99 16.03 12.99
N THR A 178 -9.48 15.94 14.22
CA THR A 178 -10.91 15.73 14.50
C THR A 178 -11.73 16.92 14.01
N GLN A 179 -11.33 18.15 14.32
CA GLN A 179 -12.03 19.36 13.86
C GLN A 179 -12.04 19.47 12.34
N PHE A 180 -10.90 19.23 11.70
CA PHE A 180 -10.80 19.21 10.23
C PHE A 180 -11.75 18.18 9.62
N SER A 181 -11.78 16.97 10.17
CA SER A 181 -12.64 15.90 9.65
C SER A 181 -14.13 16.16 9.90
N MET A 182 -14.48 16.72 11.06
CA MET A 182 -15.87 17.13 11.33
C MET A 182 -16.31 18.26 10.40
N SER A 183 -15.41 19.18 10.04
CA SER A 183 -15.71 20.18 9.01
C SER A 183 -15.98 19.55 7.66
N ILE A 184 -15.19 18.55 7.26
CA ILE A 184 -15.40 17.80 6.01
C ILE A 184 -16.79 17.10 6.03
N VAL A 185 -17.11 16.42 7.12
CA VAL A 185 -18.43 15.75 7.27
C VAL A 185 -19.58 16.76 7.15
N GLY A 186 -19.42 17.94 7.73
CA GLY A 186 -20.44 19.00 7.66
C GLY A 186 -20.75 19.53 6.24
N PHE A 187 -19.86 19.29 5.28
CA PHE A 187 -20.08 19.66 3.87
C PHE A 187 -20.83 18.58 3.05
N GLY A 188 -21.24 17.45 3.65
CA GLY A 188 -21.95 16.37 2.94
C GLY A 188 -21.18 15.87 1.73
N ALA A 189 -21.85 15.81 0.56
CA ALA A 189 -21.26 15.32 -0.69
C ALA A 189 -19.98 16.06 -1.13
N VAL A 190 -19.89 17.36 -0.85
CA VAL A 190 -18.66 18.13 -1.11
C VAL A 190 -17.54 17.68 -0.19
N GLY A 191 -17.87 17.38 1.08
CA GLY A 191 -16.89 16.82 2.03
C GLY A 191 -16.38 15.45 1.62
N ALA A 192 -17.27 14.57 1.19
CA ALA A 192 -16.86 13.26 0.63
C ALA A 192 -15.96 13.44 -0.61
N ALA A 193 -16.26 14.40 -1.48
CA ALA A 193 -15.42 14.74 -2.63
C ALA A 193 -14.02 15.22 -2.22
N ILE A 194 -13.94 16.11 -1.22
CA ILE A 194 -12.66 16.59 -0.66
C ILE A 194 -11.84 15.43 -0.09
N PHE A 195 -12.47 14.53 0.66
CA PHE A 195 -11.80 13.33 1.16
C PHE A 195 -11.24 12.48 0.02
N GLY A 196 -12.04 12.19 -1.01
CA GLY A 196 -11.61 11.42 -2.18
C GLY A 196 -10.43 12.05 -2.92
N LEU A 197 -10.46 13.39 -3.10
CA LEU A 197 -9.38 14.16 -3.72
C LEU A 197 -8.06 14.01 -2.97
N PHE A 198 -8.06 14.35 -1.68
CA PHE A 198 -6.85 14.29 -0.86
C PHE A 198 -6.36 12.86 -0.66
N ASN A 199 -7.27 11.89 -0.54
CA ASN A 199 -6.90 10.49 -0.46
C ASN A 199 -5.96 10.08 -1.61
N ARG A 200 -6.32 10.43 -2.85
CA ARG A 200 -5.51 10.09 -4.04
C ARG A 200 -4.25 10.92 -4.18
N LEU A 201 -4.29 12.21 -3.87
CA LEU A 201 -3.09 13.08 -3.90
C LEU A 201 -2.02 12.65 -2.89
N LEU A 202 -2.41 12.03 -1.79
CA LEU A 202 -1.51 11.57 -0.74
C LEU A 202 -0.91 10.17 -0.98
N ILE A 203 -1.37 9.41 -2.00
CA ILE A 203 -0.85 8.07 -2.31
C ILE A 203 0.67 8.06 -2.57
N PRO A 204 1.25 8.98 -3.37
CA PRO A 204 2.69 8.93 -3.67
C PRO A 204 3.59 9.02 -2.44
N VAL A 205 3.08 9.61 -1.37
CA VAL A 205 3.79 9.79 -0.10
C VAL A 205 3.32 8.82 1.00
N GLY A 206 2.32 7.97 0.71
CA GLY A 206 1.77 6.99 1.67
C GLY A 206 0.91 7.60 2.78
N LEU A 207 0.67 8.92 2.79
CA LEU A 207 -0.09 9.60 3.85
C LEU A 207 -1.61 9.43 3.73
N HIS A 208 -2.13 8.88 2.62
CA HIS A 208 -3.54 8.52 2.49
C HIS A 208 -4.00 7.53 3.58
N HIS A 209 -3.11 6.66 4.08
CA HIS A 209 -3.42 5.76 5.20
C HIS A 209 -3.71 6.50 6.50
N VAL A 210 -3.07 7.65 6.72
CA VAL A 210 -3.35 8.50 7.89
C VAL A 210 -4.76 9.05 7.81
N LEU A 211 -5.14 9.55 6.63
CA LEU A 211 -6.49 10.04 6.37
C LEU A 211 -7.52 8.92 6.55
N ASN A 212 -7.29 7.76 5.93
CA ASN A 212 -8.15 6.59 6.05
C ASN A 212 -8.32 6.13 7.49
N SER A 213 -7.23 6.11 8.28
CA SER A 213 -7.29 5.66 9.67
C SER A 213 -8.22 6.50 10.53
N PHE A 214 -8.32 7.79 10.24
CA PHE A 214 -9.24 8.65 10.93
C PHE A 214 -10.70 8.39 10.51
N PHE A 215 -11.01 8.47 9.21
CA PHE A 215 -12.38 8.32 8.72
C PHE A 215 -12.94 6.91 8.96
N TRP A 216 -12.14 5.88 8.71
CA TRP A 216 -12.61 4.50 8.75
C TRP A 216 -12.66 3.90 10.16
N PHE A 217 -11.81 4.36 11.11
CA PHE A 217 -11.69 3.72 12.42
C PHE A 217 -11.99 4.65 13.61
N GLN A 218 -12.06 5.97 13.42
CA GLN A 218 -12.22 6.90 14.55
C GLN A 218 -13.43 7.83 14.40
N LEU A 219 -13.85 8.18 13.17
CA LEU A 219 -14.90 9.15 12.92
C LEU A 219 -16.28 8.66 13.37
N GLY A 220 -16.92 9.42 14.26
CA GLY A 220 -18.28 9.15 14.73
C GLY A 220 -18.38 7.95 15.67
N SER A 221 -19.55 7.77 16.26
CA SER A 221 -19.84 6.63 17.17
C SER A 221 -21.29 6.18 17.00
N TYR A 222 -21.52 4.87 16.99
CA TYR A 222 -22.84 4.26 16.95
C TYR A 222 -22.81 2.95 17.73
N ASN A 223 -23.67 2.79 18.73
CA ASN A 223 -23.73 1.61 19.61
C ASN A 223 -22.36 1.18 20.18
N GLY A 224 -21.52 2.15 20.58
CA GLY A 224 -20.17 1.91 21.10
C GLY A 224 -19.11 1.54 20.03
N LYS A 225 -19.47 1.52 18.75
CA LYS A 225 -18.57 1.32 17.62
C LYS A 225 -18.16 2.67 17.03
N THR A 226 -16.88 2.83 16.72
CA THR A 226 -16.31 4.06 16.15
C THR A 226 -15.73 3.81 14.75
N GLY A 227 -15.75 4.86 13.92
CA GLY A 227 -15.27 4.81 12.54
C GLY A 227 -16.28 4.26 11.54
N ASP A 228 -16.16 4.69 10.29
CA ASP A 228 -17.16 4.42 9.26
C ASP A 228 -17.33 2.91 8.99
N ILE A 229 -16.23 2.13 9.07
CA ILE A 229 -16.27 0.67 8.87
C ILE A 229 -17.08 0.00 9.98
N ALA A 230 -16.71 0.18 11.26
CA ALA A 230 -17.34 -0.53 12.36
C ALA A 230 -18.80 -0.10 12.57
N ARG A 231 -19.12 1.19 12.30
CA ARG A 231 -20.48 1.72 12.32
C ARG A 231 -21.34 1.11 11.22
N PHE A 232 -20.81 0.95 10.01
CA PHE A 232 -21.51 0.32 8.89
C PHE A 232 -21.93 -1.12 9.23
N PHE A 233 -21.00 -1.93 9.77
CA PHE A 233 -21.31 -3.29 10.20
C PHE A 233 -22.19 -3.37 11.45
N ALA A 234 -22.27 -2.31 12.24
CA ALA A 234 -23.21 -2.19 13.36
C ALA A 234 -24.63 -1.77 12.92
N GLY A 235 -24.85 -1.57 11.62
CA GLY A 235 -26.14 -1.17 11.05
C GLY A 235 -26.46 0.32 11.21
N ASP A 236 -25.46 1.17 11.34
CA ASP A 236 -25.65 2.63 11.37
C ASP A 236 -26.11 3.12 9.98
N PRO A 237 -27.33 3.69 9.87
CA PRO A 237 -27.87 4.13 8.58
C PRO A 237 -27.13 5.35 8.00
N THR A 238 -26.19 5.93 8.73
CA THR A 238 -25.37 7.07 8.31
C THR A 238 -23.93 6.69 8.02
N ALA A 239 -23.57 5.40 8.08
CA ALA A 239 -22.22 4.94 7.79
C ALA A 239 -22.06 4.49 6.32
N GLY A 240 -20.86 4.55 5.79
CA GLY A 240 -20.55 4.17 4.41
C GLY A 240 -20.19 5.34 3.49
N HIS A 241 -20.36 6.59 3.91
CA HIS A 241 -20.07 7.79 3.13
C HIS A 241 -18.63 7.87 2.64
N PHE A 242 -17.67 7.51 3.52
CA PHE A 242 -16.24 7.58 3.22
C PHE A 242 -15.68 6.27 2.66
N MET A 243 -16.55 5.35 2.27
CA MET A 243 -16.21 4.06 1.67
C MET A 243 -16.85 3.89 0.27
N ALA A 244 -18.14 4.24 0.13
CA ALA A 244 -18.93 3.94 -1.07
C ALA A 244 -18.33 4.52 -2.35
N GLY A 245 -17.77 5.74 -2.31
CA GLY A 245 -17.18 6.41 -3.46
C GLY A 245 -15.95 5.72 -4.05
N PHE A 246 -15.35 4.78 -3.34
CA PHE A 246 -14.22 3.99 -3.86
C PHE A 246 -14.65 2.87 -4.80
N PHE A 247 -15.85 2.29 -4.66
CA PHE A 247 -16.29 1.18 -5.50
C PHE A 247 -16.30 1.51 -7.00
N PRO A 248 -16.85 2.65 -7.45
CA PRO A 248 -16.78 3.04 -8.85
C PRO A 248 -15.36 3.16 -9.39
N ILE A 249 -14.43 3.57 -8.55
CA ILE A 249 -13.03 3.76 -8.92
C ILE A 249 -12.29 2.44 -9.02
N MET A 250 -12.37 1.62 -7.96
CA MET A 250 -11.57 0.41 -7.83
C MET A 250 -12.09 -0.72 -8.71
N MET A 251 -13.42 -0.84 -8.85
CA MET A 251 -14.04 -1.87 -9.69
C MET A 251 -14.10 -1.50 -11.16
N PHE A 252 -14.20 -0.22 -11.52
CA PHE A 252 -14.43 0.20 -12.91
C PHE A 252 -13.36 1.18 -13.40
N GLY A 253 -13.04 2.22 -12.64
CA GLY A 253 -12.11 3.27 -13.03
C GLY A 253 -10.68 2.76 -13.29
N LEU A 254 -10.11 2.01 -12.35
CA LEU A 254 -8.75 1.47 -12.50
C LEU A 254 -8.64 0.40 -13.60
N PRO A 255 -9.57 -0.56 -13.73
CA PRO A 255 -9.63 -1.42 -14.91
C PRO A 255 -9.73 -0.64 -16.23
N ALA A 256 -10.49 0.46 -16.23
CA ALA A 256 -10.60 1.34 -17.40
C ALA A 256 -9.28 2.07 -17.72
N ILE A 257 -8.49 2.46 -16.70
CA ILE A 257 -7.13 2.97 -16.91
C ILE A 257 -6.24 1.92 -17.57
N ALA A 258 -6.29 0.66 -17.08
CA ALA A 258 -5.53 -0.42 -17.70
C ALA A 258 -5.91 -0.62 -19.18
N LEU A 259 -7.22 -0.56 -19.49
CA LEU A 259 -7.70 -0.60 -20.87
C LEU A 259 -7.23 0.63 -21.68
N ALA A 260 -7.24 1.83 -21.13
CA ALA A 260 -6.74 3.03 -21.81
C ALA A 260 -5.25 2.91 -22.14
N ILE A 261 -4.44 2.41 -21.21
CA ILE A 261 -3.02 2.13 -21.43
C ILE A 261 -2.84 1.08 -22.55
N TYR A 262 -3.62 0.00 -22.52
CA TYR A 262 -3.59 -1.06 -23.54
C TYR A 262 -3.92 -0.54 -24.92
N PHE A 263 -4.98 0.25 -25.07
CA PHE A 263 -5.37 0.78 -26.37
C PHE A 263 -4.44 1.90 -26.86
N ALA A 264 -3.82 2.64 -25.95
CA ALA A 264 -2.81 3.64 -26.27
C ALA A 264 -1.46 3.01 -26.69
N ALA A 265 -1.17 1.79 -26.29
CA ALA A 265 0.06 1.07 -26.63
C ALA A 265 0.19 0.84 -28.14
N LYS A 266 1.43 0.80 -28.67
CA LYS A 266 1.74 0.42 -30.06
C LYS A 266 1.18 -0.98 -30.35
N LYS A 267 0.57 -1.19 -31.52
CA LYS A 267 -0.14 -2.45 -31.87
C LYS A 267 0.73 -3.68 -31.64
N GLU A 268 1.99 -3.59 -32.01
CA GLU A 268 2.99 -4.67 -31.92
C GLU A 268 3.29 -5.05 -30.45
N LYS A 269 3.20 -4.09 -29.54
CA LYS A 269 3.50 -4.26 -28.11
C LYS A 269 2.29 -4.64 -27.25
N ARG A 270 1.07 -4.51 -27.79
CA ARG A 270 -0.17 -4.79 -27.03
C ARG A 270 -0.22 -6.20 -26.44
N LYS A 271 0.22 -7.20 -27.20
CA LYS A 271 0.26 -8.60 -26.73
C LYS A 271 1.20 -8.77 -25.54
N ALA A 272 2.34 -8.09 -25.56
CA ALA A 272 3.33 -8.19 -24.49
C ALA A 272 2.86 -7.54 -23.17
N VAL A 273 2.15 -6.39 -23.25
CA VAL A 273 1.67 -5.68 -22.06
C VAL A 273 0.29 -6.13 -21.59
N GLY A 274 -0.50 -6.75 -22.46
CA GLY A 274 -1.89 -7.08 -22.20
C GLY A 274 -2.09 -8.02 -21.00
N GLY A 275 -1.27 -9.06 -20.87
CA GLY A 275 -1.36 -10.00 -19.75
C GLY A 275 -1.08 -9.33 -18.40
N MET A 276 -0.08 -8.46 -18.33
CA MET A 276 0.22 -7.68 -17.12
C MET A 276 -0.94 -6.75 -16.76
N LEU A 277 -1.42 -5.97 -17.73
CA LEU A 277 -2.52 -5.00 -17.52
C LEU A 277 -3.81 -5.70 -17.09
N LEU A 278 -4.12 -6.86 -17.68
CA LEU A 278 -5.28 -7.66 -17.27
C LEU A 278 -5.15 -8.17 -15.83
N SER A 279 -3.98 -8.67 -15.45
CA SER A 279 -3.73 -9.12 -14.07
C SER A 279 -3.94 -7.99 -13.07
N LEU A 280 -3.40 -6.81 -13.36
CA LEU A 280 -3.54 -5.64 -12.50
C LEU A 280 -5.00 -5.13 -12.43
N ALA A 281 -5.69 -5.14 -13.57
CA ALA A 281 -7.12 -4.78 -13.64
C ALA A 281 -7.99 -5.73 -12.82
N LEU A 282 -7.76 -7.05 -12.91
CA LEU A 282 -8.47 -8.06 -12.13
C LEU A 282 -8.16 -7.93 -10.63
N THR A 283 -6.93 -7.64 -10.26
CA THR A 283 -6.57 -7.41 -8.86
C THR A 283 -7.39 -6.24 -8.27
N SER A 284 -7.43 -5.11 -8.97
CA SER A 284 -8.24 -3.95 -8.53
C SER A 284 -9.74 -4.28 -8.51
N LEU A 285 -10.26 -4.87 -9.59
CA LEU A 285 -11.68 -5.21 -9.70
C LEU A 285 -12.14 -6.14 -8.56
N LEU A 286 -11.38 -7.20 -8.29
CA LEU A 286 -11.79 -8.24 -7.35
C LEU A 286 -11.53 -7.82 -5.90
N THR A 287 -10.33 -7.31 -5.59
CA THR A 287 -9.89 -7.08 -4.22
C THR A 287 -9.84 -5.62 -3.81
N GLY A 288 -9.98 -4.67 -4.76
CA GLY A 288 -9.83 -3.24 -4.48
C GLY A 288 -8.38 -2.80 -4.20
N VAL A 289 -7.37 -3.63 -4.47
CA VAL A 289 -5.95 -3.25 -4.35
C VAL A 289 -5.57 -2.40 -5.57
N THR A 290 -5.21 -1.15 -5.34
CA THR A 290 -5.07 -0.13 -6.38
C THR A 290 -3.62 0.20 -6.74
N GLU A 291 -2.71 0.07 -5.77
CA GLU A 291 -1.32 0.52 -5.87
C GLU A 291 -0.57 -0.04 -7.08
N PRO A 292 -0.77 -1.30 -7.50
CA PRO A 292 -0.04 -1.83 -8.65
C PRO A 292 -0.37 -1.10 -9.97
N ILE A 293 -1.63 -0.68 -10.17
CA ILE A 293 -2.02 0.14 -11.35
C ILE A 293 -1.64 1.61 -11.13
N GLU A 294 -1.92 2.15 -9.96
CA GLU A 294 -1.65 3.55 -9.65
C GLU A 294 -0.18 3.88 -9.82
N PHE A 295 0.72 3.02 -9.35
CA PHE A 295 2.17 3.23 -9.50
C PHE A 295 2.67 3.12 -10.95
N LEU A 296 1.90 2.52 -11.88
CA LEU A 296 2.25 2.55 -13.29
C LEU A 296 2.15 3.96 -13.88
N PHE A 297 1.23 4.80 -13.40
CA PHE A 297 1.02 6.12 -13.98
C PHE A 297 1.42 7.29 -13.07
N ILE A 298 1.36 7.15 -11.76
CA ILE A 298 1.71 8.21 -10.79
C ILE A 298 3.14 8.71 -11.00
N PHE A 299 4.08 7.78 -11.22
CA PHE A 299 5.49 8.11 -11.41
C PHE A 299 5.83 8.50 -12.86
N LEU A 300 4.93 8.25 -13.81
CA LEU A 300 5.10 8.66 -15.19
C LEU A 300 4.69 10.11 -15.43
N SER A 301 3.60 10.53 -14.80
CA SER A 301 3.07 11.87 -15.03
C SER A 301 2.24 12.37 -13.84
N PRO A 302 2.65 13.49 -13.20
CA PRO A 302 1.84 14.14 -12.17
C PRO A 302 0.44 14.53 -12.68
N MET A 303 0.28 14.79 -13.98
CA MET A 303 -1.01 15.11 -14.59
C MET A 303 -2.00 13.95 -14.49
N LEU A 304 -1.53 12.70 -14.67
CA LEU A 304 -2.38 11.51 -14.52
C LEU A 304 -2.81 11.31 -13.06
N LEU A 305 -1.93 11.61 -12.10
CA LEU A 305 -2.29 11.60 -10.68
C LEU A 305 -3.37 12.65 -10.37
N VAL A 306 -3.22 13.87 -10.87
CA VAL A 306 -4.22 14.93 -10.66
C VAL A 306 -5.55 14.55 -11.29
N ALA A 307 -5.54 14.02 -12.52
CA ALA A 307 -6.75 13.55 -13.19
C ALA A 307 -7.44 12.43 -12.38
N HIS A 308 -6.65 11.46 -11.87
CA HIS A 308 -7.15 10.39 -11.01
C HIS A 308 -7.79 10.94 -9.72
N ALA A 309 -7.14 11.89 -9.07
CA ALA A 309 -7.64 12.51 -7.85
C ALA A 309 -8.96 13.30 -8.10
N ILE A 310 -9.06 14.03 -9.20
CA ILE A 310 -10.26 14.74 -9.58
C ILE A 310 -11.41 13.77 -9.89
N LEU A 311 -11.15 12.71 -10.65
CA LEU A 311 -12.15 11.71 -10.98
C LEU A 311 -12.61 10.93 -9.74
N THR A 312 -11.71 10.67 -8.80
CA THR A 312 -12.06 10.07 -7.50
C THR A 312 -12.95 11.02 -6.69
N SER A 313 -12.59 12.29 -6.62
CA SER A 313 -13.42 13.34 -5.98
C SER A 313 -14.83 13.37 -6.57
N LEU A 314 -14.94 13.33 -7.89
CA LEU A 314 -16.22 13.30 -8.60
C LEU A 314 -17.03 12.05 -8.27
N SER A 315 -16.40 10.87 -8.18
CA SER A 315 -17.05 9.64 -7.78
C SER A 315 -17.67 9.76 -6.38
N PHE A 316 -16.91 10.25 -5.41
CA PHE A 316 -17.41 10.47 -4.05
C PHE A 316 -18.57 11.45 -4.03
N PHE A 317 -18.45 12.56 -4.77
CA PHE A 317 -19.51 13.55 -4.87
C PHE A 317 -20.82 12.96 -5.42
N ILE A 318 -20.74 12.21 -6.53
CA ILE A 318 -21.92 11.61 -7.18
C ILE A 318 -22.55 10.56 -6.26
N VAL A 319 -21.75 9.65 -5.71
CA VAL A 319 -22.22 8.55 -4.87
C VAL A 319 -22.93 9.08 -3.62
N ASP A 320 -22.30 10.06 -2.95
CA ASP A 320 -22.87 10.67 -1.74
C ASP A 320 -24.12 11.50 -2.05
N SER A 321 -24.12 12.29 -3.14
CA SER A 321 -25.29 13.09 -3.58
C SER A 321 -26.49 12.21 -3.94
N LEU A 322 -26.28 10.97 -4.36
CA LEU A 322 -27.34 10.01 -4.64
C LEU A 322 -27.78 9.22 -3.40
N GLY A 323 -27.23 9.51 -2.21
CA GLY A 323 -27.54 8.82 -0.97
C GLY A 323 -27.16 7.34 -1.01
N ILE A 324 -26.11 6.99 -1.74
CA ILE A 324 -25.60 5.62 -1.84
C ILE A 324 -24.62 5.38 -0.70
N LEU A 325 -24.89 4.39 0.14
CA LEU A 325 -24.01 3.97 1.22
C LEU A 325 -23.58 2.52 1.01
N HIS A 326 -22.30 2.28 1.09
CA HIS A 326 -21.73 0.95 0.98
C HIS A 326 -20.43 0.85 1.76
N GLY A 327 -20.21 -0.28 2.41
CA GLY A 327 -19.01 -0.51 3.19
C GLY A 327 -18.19 -1.67 2.65
N PHE A 328 -16.94 -1.71 3.09
CA PHE A 328 -16.03 -2.81 2.88
C PHE A 328 -15.34 -3.19 4.19
N THR A 329 -14.86 -4.43 4.25
CA THR A 329 -14.01 -4.88 5.36
C THR A 329 -12.56 -4.50 5.13
N PHE A 330 -12.10 -4.60 3.88
CA PHE A 330 -10.72 -4.30 3.48
C PHE A 330 -10.65 -3.16 2.45
N SER A 331 -11.31 -3.33 1.30
CA SER A 331 -11.24 -2.36 0.19
C SER A 331 -12.42 -2.54 -0.76
N ALA A 332 -12.66 -1.53 -1.60
CA ALA A 332 -13.83 -1.44 -2.46
C ALA A 332 -13.73 -2.30 -3.74
N GLY A 333 -13.47 -3.59 -3.59
CA GLY A 333 -13.49 -4.57 -4.67
C GLY A 333 -14.82 -5.31 -4.79
N ALA A 334 -14.96 -6.11 -5.86
CA ALA A 334 -16.17 -6.89 -6.13
C ALA A 334 -16.48 -7.92 -5.04
N ILE A 335 -15.45 -8.44 -4.37
CA ILE A 335 -15.62 -9.37 -3.24
C ILE A 335 -16.37 -8.66 -2.11
N ASP A 336 -15.85 -7.51 -1.63
CA ASP A 336 -16.51 -6.73 -0.57
C ASP A 336 -17.88 -6.18 -1.01
N TYR A 337 -18.01 -5.76 -2.28
CA TYR A 337 -19.29 -5.33 -2.83
C TYR A 337 -20.37 -6.40 -2.69
N LEU A 338 -20.08 -7.63 -3.13
CA LEU A 338 -21.03 -8.74 -3.07
C LEU A 338 -21.31 -9.18 -1.64
N MET A 339 -20.28 -9.29 -0.82
CA MET A 339 -20.42 -9.72 0.59
C MET A 339 -21.23 -8.74 1.44
N ASN A 340 -21.18 -7.45 1.12
CA ASN A 340 -21.84 -6.39 1.89
C ASN A 340 -23.11 -5.85 1.20
N PHE A 341 -23.52 -6.48 0.09
CA PHE A 341 -24.67 -6.03 -0.72
C PHE A 341 -25.96 -5.87 0.11
N GLY A 342 -26.21 -6.78 1.05
CA GLY A 342 -27.40 -6.76 1.89
C GLY A 342 -27.41 -5.67 2.99
N LEU A 343 -26.27 -5.09 3.29
CA LEU A 343 -26.12 -3.98 4.25
C LEU A 343 -26.09 -2.61 3.56
N ALA A 344 -25.92 -2.59 2.25
CA ALA A 344 -25.74 -1.38 1.49
C ALA A 344 -27.07 -0.66 1.17
N THR A 345 -27.00 0.66 1.02
CA THR A 345 -28.11 1.49 0.54
C THR A 345 -27.91 1.76 -0.96
N ASN A 346 -28.90 1.41 -1.79
CA ASN A 346 -28.88 1.59 -3.24
C ASN A 346 -27.67 0.94 -3.98
N PRO A 347 -27.30 -0.31 -3.70
CA PRO A 347 -26.09 -0.93 -4.29
C PRO A 347 -26.18 -1.07 -5.82
N LEU A 348 -27.34 -1.32 -6.40
CA LEU A 348 -27.48 -1.39 -7.87
C LEU A 348 -27.19 -0.06 -8.55
N THR A 349 -27.60 1.07 -7.95
CA THR A 349 -27.29 2.40 -8.45
C THR A 349 -25.78 2.65 -8.42
N LEU A 350 -25.08 2.11 -7.40
CA LEU A 350 -23.62 2.17 -7.29
C LEU A 350 -22.93 1.52 -8.51
N LEU A 351 -23.44 0.38 -9.00
CA LEU A 351 -22.90 -0.25 -10.22
C LEU A 351 -23.10 0.62 -11.47
N LEU A 352 -24.26 1.26 -11.60
CA LEU A 352 -24.51 2.16 -12.74
C LEU A 352 -23.56 3.37 -12.71
N VAL A 353 -23.36 3.97 -11.53
CA VAL A 353 -22.36 5.03 -11.34
C VAL A 353 -20.97 4.50 -11.69
N GLY A 354 -20.65 3.27 -11.25
CA GLY A 354 -19.37 2.62 -11.55
C GLY A 354 -19.11 2.46 -13.04
N LEU A 355 -20.10 2.00 -13.80
CA LEU A 355 -19.99 1.89 -15.26
C LEU A 355 -19.78 3.26 -15.93
N GLY A 356 -20.53 4.27 -15.51
CA GLY A 356 -20.36 5.64 -16.01
C GLY A 356 -18.97 6.20 -15.70
N MET A 357 -18.49 5.99 -14.46
CA MET A 357 -17.13 6.39 -14.07
C MET A 357 -16.07 5.62 -14.85
N GLY A 358 -16.24 4.33 -15.10
CA GLY A 358 -15.32 3.53 -15.93
C GLY A 358 -15.18 4.12 -17.34
N VAL A 359 -16.28 4.46 -17.99
CA VAL A 359 -16.25 5.12 -19.31
C VAL A 359 -15.50 6.46 -19.24
N LEU A 360 -15.81 7.27 -18.24
CA LEU A 360 -15.17 8.57 -18.05
C LEU A 360 -13.65 8.43 -17.81
N TYR A 361 -13.24 7.50 -16.96
CA TYR A 361 -11.83 7.18 -16.70
C TYR A 361 -11.10 6.74 -17.98
N PHE A 362 -11.71 5.85 -18.77
CA PHE A 362 -11.14 5.42 -20.04
C PHE A 362 -10.89 6.59 -20.98
N ILE A 363 -11.91 7.43 -21.19
CA ILE A 363 -11.83 8.58 -22.11
C ILE A 363 -10.75 9.57 -21.66
N VAL A 364 -10.78 9.98 -20.38
CA VAL A 364 -9.86 10.98 -19.84
C VAL A 364 -8.41 10.46 -19.91
N PHE A 365 -8.17 9.23 -19.45
CA PHE A 365 -6.82 8.67 -19.44
C PHE A 365 -6.30 8.40 -20.86
N TYR A 366 -7.13 7.86 -21.74
CA TYR A 366 -6.74 7.64 -23.15
C TYR A 366 -6.35 8.95 -23.83
N ILE A 367 -7.15 10.00 -23.68
CA ILE A 367 -6.87 11.32 -24.26
C ILE A 367 -5.57 11.90 -23.67
N LEU A 368 -5.38 11.86 -22.35
CA LEU A 368 -4.17 12.38 -21.71
C LEU A 368 -2.93 11.62 -22.15
N ILE A 369 -2.98 10.29 -22.18
CA ILE A 369 -1.84 9.46 -22.61
C ILE A 369 -1.44 9.76 -24.04
N VAL A 370 -2.43 9.86 -24.96
CA VAL A 370 -2.16 10.08 -26.37
C VAL A 370 -1.74 11.52 -26.65
N LYS A 371 -2.48 12.53 -26.13
CA LYS A 371 -2.17 13.95 -26.37
C LYS A 371 -0.86 14.41 -25.76
N LEU A 372 -0.54 13.93 -24.56
CA LEU A 372 0.72 14.28 -23.87
C LEU A 372 1.88 13.35 -24.26
N ASN A 373 1.63 12.42 -25.16
CA ASN A 373 2.61 11.41 -25.61
C ASN A 373 3.36 10.73 -24.45
N LEU A 374 2.60 10.28 -23.43
CA LEU A 374 3.19 9.72 -22.22
C LEU A 374 3.78 8.33 -22.48
N PRO A 375 4.99 8.02 -21.95
CA PRO A 375 5.66 6.74 -22.13
C PRO A 375 5.06 5.65 -21.21
N THR A 376 3.74 5.41 -21.34
CA THR A 376 3.08 4.31 -20.65
C THR A 376 3.51 2.96 -21.21
N PRO A 377 3.31 1.83 -20.48
CA PRO A 377 3.68 0.51 -20.95
C PRO A 377 3.22 0.24 -22.39
N GLY A 378 4.15 -0.12 -23.27
CA GLY A 378 3.91 -0.33 -24.71
C GLY A 378 3.97 0.93 -25.59
N ARG A 379 4.27 2.11 -25.01
CA ARG A 379 4.54 3.36 -25.74
C ARG A 379 5.98 3.87 -25.57
N GLU A 380 6.82 3.08 -24.92
CA GLU A 380 8.23 3.37 -24.76
C GLU A 380 8.87 3.53 -26.16
N GLU A 381 9.73 4.54 -26.32
CA GLU A 381 10.50 4.72 -27.55
C GLU A 381 11.34 3.47 -27.80
N ASP A 382 11.29 2.97 -29.03
CA ASP A 382 12.17 1.90 -29.44
C ASP A 382 13.58 2.51 -29.51
N CYS A 383 14.42 2.17 -28.55
CA CYS A 383 15.86 2.32 -28.78
C CYS A 383 16.19 1.35 -29.89
N ASP A 384 16.38 1.88 -31.09
CA ASP A 384 16.75 1.28 -32.36
C ASP A 384 16.45 -0.22 -32.58
N GLU A 385 15.75 -0.49 -33.67
CA GLU A 385 15.56 -1.83 -34.21
C GLU A 385 16.90 -2.59 -34.22
N PHE A 386 17.05 -3.51 -33.30
CA PHE A 386 18.08 -4.53 -33.40
C PHE A 386 17.42 -5.88 -33.64
N ASP A 387 17.88 -6.46 -34.73
CA ASP A 387 17.57 -7.74 -35.34
C ASP A 387 17.03 -8.83 -34.43
N GLN A 388 16.02 -9.54 -34.92
CA GLN A 388 15.31 -10.68 -34.29
C GLN A 388 16.19 -11.95 -34.16
N ASP A 389 17.51 -11.86 -34.26
CA ASP A 389 18.43 -13.01 -34.15
C ASP A 389 19.10 -13.17 -32.77
N GLY A 390 18.37 -12.88 -31.71
CA GLY A 390 18.78 -13.26 -30.36
C GLY A 390 18.20 -14.61 -29.97
N ALA A 391 18.97 -15.68 -30.07
CA ALA A 391 18.63 -17.00 -29.56
C ALA A 391 18.05 -16.89 -28.14
N GLN A 392 16.80 -17.32 -27.94
CA GLN A 392 16.18 -17.39 -26.60
C GLN A 392 16.99 -18.36 -25.74
N VAL A 393 17.68 -17.84 -24.76
CA VAL A 393 18.36 -18.66 -23.75
C VAL A 393 17.29 -19.20 -22.83
N ASN A 394 16.92 -20.46 -22.98
CA ASN A 394 16.05 -21.19 -22.06
C ASN A 394 16.80 -21.35 -20.72
N VAL A 395 16.56 -20.46 -19.77
CA VAL A 395 17.07 -20.57 -18.42
C VAL A 395 15.90 -21.05 -17.54
N SER A 396 15.96 -22.27 -17.07
CA SER A 396 15.01 -22.85 -16.14
C SER A 396 15.56 -22.75 -14.72
N GLY A 397 14.81 -22.07 -13.83
CA GLY A 397 15.13 -21.89 -12.41
C GLY A 397 15.49 -20.45 -12.06
N ASP A 398 14.92 -19.94 -10.98
CA ASP A 398 15.06 -18.53 -10.54
C ASP A 398 16.53 -18.16 -10.23
N GLU A 399 17.31 -19.11 -9.71
CA GLU A 399 18.74 -18.91 -9.41
C GLU A 399 19.60 -18.76 -10.67
N ALA A 400 19.33 -19.55 -11.70
CA ALA A 400 20.05 -19.46 -12.96
C ALA A 400 19.72 -18.17 -13.72
N VAL A 401 18.47 -17.70 -13.62
CA VAL A 401 18.04 -16.40 -14.14
C VAL A 401 18.74 -15.27 -13.40
N ALA A 402 18.79 -15.31 -12.06
CA ALA A 402 19.45 -14.29 -11.24
C ALA A 402 20.94 -14.15 -11.56
N LYS A 403 21.67 -15.27 -11.75
CA LYS A 403 23.08 -15.25 -12.17
C LYS A 403 23.28 -14.56 -13.53
N LYS A 404 22.40 -14.82 -14.48
CA LYS A 404 22.45 -14.15 -15.79
C LYS A 404 22.14 -12.66 -15.72
N TYR A 405 21.22 -12.25 -14.84
CA TYR A 405 21.01 -10.83 -14.59
C TYR A 405 22.28 -10.17 -14.04
N ILE A 406 22.99 -10.79 -13.10
CA ILE A 406 24.26 -10.29 -12.57
C ILE A 406 25.32 -10.18 -13.69
N GLU A 407 25.46 -11.23 -14.50
CA GLU A 407 26.41 -11.26 -15.63
C GLU A 407 26.14 -10.11 -16.61
N PHE A 408 24.88 -9.95 -17.04
CA PHE A 408 24.53 -8.92 -18.04
C PHE A 408 24.47 -7.49 -17.47
N LEU A 409 24.47 -7.34 -16.16
CA LEU A 409 24.60 -6.05 -15.49
C LEU A 409 26.08 -5.61 -15.30
N GLY A 410 27.03 -6.38 -15.86
CA GLY A 410 28.46 -6.09 -15.78
C GLY A 410 29.19 -6.81 -14.67
N GLY A 411 28.59 -7.91 -14.13
CA GLY A 411 29.18 -8.73 -13.07
C GLY A 411 28.87 -8.22 -11.67
N SER A 412 29.15 -9.05 -10.66
CA SER A 412 28.91 -8.74 -9.25
C SER A 412 29.68 -7.49 -8.79
N GLU A 413 30.85 -7.25 -9.35
CA GLU A 413 31.70 -6.09 -9.02
C GLU A 413 31.09 -4.75 -9.48
N ASN A 414 30.23 -4.76 -10.49
CA ASN A 414 29.55 -3.55 -10.97
C ASN A 414 28.30 -3.21 -10.16
N ILE A 415 27.76 -4.14 -9.38
CA ILE A 415 26.49 -3.97 -8.67
C ILE A 415 26.73 -3.55 -7.23
N VAL A 416 26.38 -2.30 -6.92
CA VAL A 416 26.49 -1.75 -5.56
C VAL A 416 25.27 -2.11 -4.72
N LYS A 417 24.06 -2.05 -5.33
CA LYS A 417 22.81 -2.31 -4.62
C LYS A 417 21.72 -2.80 -5.58
N VAL A 418 20.97 -3.80 -5.13
CA VAL A 418 19.78 -4.31 -5.82
C VAL A 418 18.56 -4.08 -4.96
N GLU A 419 17.61 -3.34 -5.47
CA GLU A 419 16.26 -3.17 -4.94
C GLU A 419 15.23 -3.48 -6.04
N ASN A 420 13.97 -3.66 -5.67
CA ASN A 420 12.88 -3.81 -6.62
C ASN A 420 11.67 -2.98 -6.19
N CYS A 421 10.84 -2.63 -7.15
CA CYS A 421 9.44 -2.29 -6.93
C CYS A 421 8.57 -3.42 -7.51
N ALA A 422 7.26 -3.22 -7.62
CA ALA A 422 6.34 -4.28 -8.05
C ALA A 422 6.67 -4.91 -9.42
N THR A 423 7.37 -4.20 -10.30
CA THR A 423 7.63 -4.66 -11.67
C THR A 423 9.05 -4.40 -12.18
N ARG A 424 9.91 -3.69 -11.43
CA ARG A 424 11.24 -3.26 -11.90
C ARG A 424 12.31 -3.54 -10.86
N LEU A 425 13.46 -4.01 -11.31
CA LEU A 425 14.70 -3.93 -10.54
C LEU A 425 15.16 -2.47 -10.50
N ARG A 426 15.61 -2.02 -9.35
CA ARG A 426 16.26 -0.72 -9.13
C ARG A 426 17.68 -0.98 -8.71
N LEU A 427 18.61 -0.52 -9.53
CA LEU A 427 20.02 -0.87 -9.43
C LEU A 427 20.84 0.38 -9.16
N GLU A 428 21.72 0.30 -8.17
CA GLU A 428 22.87 1.19 -8.04
C GLU A 428 24.08 0.40 -8.55
N LEU A 429 24.77 0.95 -9.56
CA LEU A 429 25.88 0.34 -10.25
C LEU A 429 27.10 1.25 -10.12
N LEU A 430 28.30 0.72 -10.31
CA LEU A 430 29.49 1.55 -10.47
C LEU A 430 29.49 2.25 -11.83
N ASP A 431 29.05 1.55 -12.88
CA ASP A 431 29.00 2.07 -14.23
C ASP A 431 27.86 1.43 -15.05
N THR A 432 26.90 2.24 -15.50
CA THR A 432 25.77 1.79 -16.33
C THR A 432 26.15 1.45 -17.76
N ASP A 433 27.34 1.87 -18.25
CA ASP A 433 27.81 1.54 -19.60
C ASP A 433 28.24 0.08 -19.71
N LYS A 434 28.51 -0.60 -18.59
CA LYS A 434 28.80 -2.04 -18.53
C LYS A 434 27.55 -2.92 -18.68
N ILE A 435 26.36 -2.36 -18.75
CA ILE A 435 25.12 -3.12 -18.91
C ILE A 435 25.06 -3.70 -20.33
N ASN A 436 24.97 -5.03 -20.41
CA ASN A 436 24.66 -5.72 -21.66
C ASN A 436 23.13 -5.77 -21.86
N GLU A 437 22.59 -4.74 -22.51
CA GLU A 437 21.16 -4.60 -22.75
C GLU A 437 20.59 -5.74 -23.63
N LYS A 438 21.36 -6.21 -24.60
CA LYS A 438 20.96 -7.36 -25.45
C LYS A 438 20.83 -8.63 -24.62
N GLY A 439 21.80 -8.89 -23.77
CA GLY A 439 21.76 -10.03 -22.85
C GLY A 439 20.58 -9.99 -21.89
N LEU A 440 20.29 -8.84 -21.30
CA LEU A 440 19.12 -8.68 -20.42
C LEU A 440 17.79 -8.91 -21.15
N LYS A 441 17.66 -8.44 -22.39
CA LYS A 441 16.49 -8.67 -23.23
C LYS A 441 16.31 -10.17 -23.58
N SER A 442 17.40 -10.91 -23.82
CA SER A 442 17.36 -12.35 -24.14
C SER A 442 16.83 -13.21 -22.98
N ILE A 443 16.93 -12.72 -21.72
CA ILE A 443 16.42 -13.37 -20.52
C ILE A 443 15.10 -12.74 -20.02
N ARG A 444 14.31 -12.18 -20.92
CA ARG A 444 12.96 -11.64 -20.67
C ARG A 444 12.89 -10.31 -19.91
N ALA A 445 13.97 -9.54 -19.78
CA ALA A 445 13.86 -8.15 -19.36
C ALA A 445 13.07 -7.37 -20.42
N LYS A 446 11.99 -6.71 -19.99
CA LYS A 446 11.03 -6.01 -20.86
C LYS A 446 11.52 -4.61 -21.26
N GLY A 447 12.52 -4.07 -20.57
CA GLY A 447 13.10 -2.76 -20.85
C GLY A 447 14.15 -2.39 -19.81
N ILE A 448 15.04 -1.48 -20.20
CA ILE A 448 16.11 -0.96 -19.36
C ILE A 448 16.08 0.56 -19.44
N VAL A 449 16.12 1.23 -18.29
CA VAL A 449 16.14 2.69 -18.19
C VAL A 449 17.37 3.10 -17.39
N LYS A 450 18.33 3.73 -18.03
CA LYS A 450 19.49 4.33 -17.36
C LYS A 450 19.10 5.73 -16.85
N LEU A 451 19.06 5.90 -15.53
CA LEU A 451 18.69 7.17 -14.91
C LEU A 451 19.89 8.10 -14.72
N SER A 452 21.09 7.51 -14.54
CA SER A 452 22.37 8.22 -14.44
C SER A 452 23.49 7.25 -14.77
N LYS A 453 24.75 7.72 -14.72
CA LYS A 453 25.92 6.84 -14.90
C LYS A 453 26.06 5.74 -13.84
N THR A 454 25.36 5.85 -12.72
CA THR A 454 25.44 4.91 -11.61
C THR A 454 24.08 4.35 -11.18
N SER A 455 22.99 4.66 -11.89
CA SER A 455 21.66 4.20 -11.53
C SER A 455 20.88 3.76 -12.77
N ALA A 456 20.34 2.54 -12.71
CA ALA A 456 19.52 1.96 -13.77
C ALA A 456 18.28 1.25 -13.21
N GLN A 457 17.26 1.12 -14.05
CA GLN A 457 16.07 0.30 -13.76
C GLN A 457 15.91 -0.73 -14.87
N VAL A 458 15.63 -1.98 -14.50
CA VAL A 458 15.30 -3.06 -15.45
C VAL A 458 13.85 -3.47 -15.23
N ILE A 459 13.05 -3.36 -16.27
CA ILE A 459 11.63 -3.75 -16.25
C ILE A 459 11.55 -5.26 -16.42
N VAL A 460 11.10 -5.95 -15.37
CA VAL A 460 11.02 -7.41 -15.34
C VAL A 460 9.55 -7.87 -15.41
N GLY A 461 8.68 -7.26 -14.66
CA GLY A 461 7.29 -7.67 -14.44
C GLY A 461 7.06 -8.19 -13.03
N THR A 462 5.96 -8.91 -12.83
CA THR A 462 5.51 -9.37 -11.50
C THR A 462 6.46 -10.33 -10.78
N ASN A 463 7.38 -10.99 -11.50
CA ASN A 463 8.37 -11.91 -10.91
C ASN A 463 9.67 -11.20 -10.46
N VAL A 464 9.67 -9.88 -10.45
CA VAL A 464 10.87 -9.07 -10.13
C VAL A 464 11.43 -9.37 -8.74
N GLU A 465 10.58 -9.66 -7.77
CA GLU A 465 10.98 -9.95 -6.38
C GLU A 465 11.83 -11.22 -6.31
N PHE A 466 11.41 -12.30 -6.96
CA PHE A 466 12.17 -13.56 -7.00
C PHE A 466 13.56 -13.38 -7.63
N ILE A 467 13.63 -12.57 -8.71
CA ILE A 467 14.91 -12.28 -9.37
C ILE A 467 15.79 -11.39 -8.48
N ALA A 468 15.23 -10.37 -7.85
CA ALA A 468 15.97 -9.49 -6.94
C ALA A 468 16.54 -10.27 -5.75
N ASP A 469 15.76 -11.17 -5.16
CA ASP A 469 16.19 -11.97 -4.03
C ASP A 469 17.24 -13.01 -4.44
N GLY A 470 17.06 -13.66 -5.59
CA GLY A 470 18.10 -14.52 -6.17
C GLY A 470 19.41 -13.78 -6.41
N MET A 471 19.37 -12.56 -6.95
CA MET A 471 20.57 -11.74 -7.13
C MET A 471 21.25 -11.39 -5.80
N LYS A 472 20.49 -11.04 -4.76
CA LYS A 472 21.04 -10.72 -3.42
C LYS A 472 21.76 -11.89 -2.76
N VAL A 473 21.37 -13.13 -3.07
CA VAL A 473 22.05 -14.34 -2.58
C VAL A 473 23.47 -14.46 -3.17
N PHE A 474 23.64 -14.12 -4.44
CA PHE A 474 24.93 -14.21 -5.15
C PHE A 474 25.81 -12.96 -5.02
N LEU A 475 25.26 -11.84 -4.52
CA LEU A 475 26.00 -10.59 -4.28
C LEU A 475 26.54 -10.46 -2.85
N LYS A 476 26.29 -11.46 -2.00
CA LYS A 476 26.87 -11.58 -0.65
C LYS A 476 28.25 -12.19 -0.72
#